data_3c5e32cf0c758c6ac2cf40521da5e043
#
_entry.id   3c5e32cf0c758c6ac2cf40521da5e043
#
_cell.length_a   1.000
_cell.length_b   1.000
_cell.length_c   1.000
_cell.angle_alpha   90.00
_cell.angle_beta   90.00
_cell.angle_gamma   90.00
#
_symmetry.space_group_name_H-M   'P 1'
#
loop_
_entity.id
_entity.type
_entity.pdbx_description
1 polymer ?
#
loop_
_entity_poly.entity_id
_entity_poly.type
_entity_poly.pdbx_seq_one_letter_code
_entity_poly.pdbx_strand_id
1 'polypeptide(L)'
;MLRTSIVALGLTAMIASIVTTRPSGASAIAQGTPAQAPAQLPTVDLPRELDRVLREYETHWKARDGAALSALFTDDGFISRGPWIRGRDAIRTAYSASSGGDLRLRAVGYATGDTVGYIIGGFRYGESPNDGGKFILALRRAPGGAWRIAADLDASIRQ
;
A
#
# COMPACT_ATOMS: atom_id res chain seq x y z
N MET A 1 67.40 -34.64 -40.89
CA MET A 1 68.23 -34.19 -42.00
C MET A 1 67.86 -32.73 -42.30
N LEU A 2 68.91 -31.97 -42.44
CA LEU A 2 69.09 -30.57 -42.96
C LEU A 2 68.48 -29.44 -42.07
N ARG A 3 69.39 -28.84 -41.51
CA ARG A 3 69.76 -27.48 -41.17
C ARG A 3 69.39 -26.50 -42.27
N THR A 4 68.98 -25.33 -41.92
CA THR A 4 69.56 -24.07 -42.45
C THR A 4 69.26 -22.91 -41.53
N SER A 5 70.30 -22.33 -40.96
CA SER A 5 70.37 -21.03 -40.29
C SER A 5 70.43 -19.91 -41.32
N ILE A 6 69.74 -18.83 -41.02
CA ILE A 6 70.11 -17.53 -41.60
C ILE A 6 70.02 -16.44 -40.55
N VAL A 7 71.11 -15.79 -40.32
CA VAL A 7 71.43 -14.58 -39.58
C VAL A 7 71.04 -13.34 -40.43
N ALA A 8 70.53 -12.33 -39.81
CA ALA A 8 70.89 -10.91 -39.99
C ALA A 8 69.81 -9.97 -39.51
N LEU A 9 70.17 -9.13 -38.78
CA LEU A 9 70.60 -7.72 -38.83
C LEU A 9 69.58 -6.79 -38.17
N GLY A 10 70.06 -6.11 -37.19
CA GLY A 10 69.33 -5.17 -36.34
C GLY A 10 68.88 -3.89 -37.13
N LEU A 11 67.83 -3.33 -36.58
CA LEU A 11 67.54 -1.93 -36.72
C LEU A 11 66.92 -1.41 -35.38
N THR A 12 67.74 -0.58 -34.74
CA THR A 12 67.37 0.13 -33.52
C THR A 12 66.40 1.25 -33.90
N ALA A 13 65.11 1.14 -33.52
CA ALA A 13 64.17 2.26 -33.61
C ALA A 13 63.82 2.70 -32.18
N MET A 14 64.34 3.84 -31.78
CA MET A 14 63.86 4.59 -30.62
C MET A 14 62.40 4.99 -30.82
N ILE A 15 61.53 4.43 -30.03
CA ILE A 15 60.15 4.90 -29.95
C ILE A 15 60.03 5.69 -28.66
N ALA A 16 59.87 7.01 -28.80
CA ALA A 16 59.55 7.91 -27.71
C ALA A 16 58.20 7.52 -27.10
N SER A 17 58.20 7.12 -25.82
CA SER A 17 56.96 6.88 -25.06
C SER A 17 56.29 8.20 -24.73
N ILE A 18 55.22 8.51 -25.47
CA ILE A 18 54.28 9.56 -25.07
C ILE A 18 53.45 9.03 -23.92
N VAL A 19 53.75 9.48 -22.71
CA VAL A 19 52.91 9.25 -21.53
C VAL A 19 51.68 10.15 -21.68
N THR A 20 50.58 9.58 -22.17
CA THR A 20 49.29 10.23 -22.16
C THR A 20 48.71 10.09 -20.76
N THR A 21 48.85 11.10 -19.92
CA THR A 21 48.13 11.25 -18.68
C THR A 21 46.62 11.38 -18.98
N ARG A 22 45.86 10.31 -18.78
CA ARG A 22 44.40 10.39 -18.75
C ARG A 22 43.98 11.16 -17.50
N PRO A 23 43.19 12.22 -17.62
CA PRO A 23 42.55 12.78 -16.45
C PRO A 23 41.57 11.74 -15.88
N SER A 24 41.80 11.29 -14.65
CA SER A 24 40.80 10.56 -13.88
C SER A 24 39.61 11.49 -13.67
N GLY A 25 38.66 11.40 -14.58
CA GLY A 25 37.31 11.94 -14.33
C GLY A 25 36.69 11.15 -13.19
N ALA A 26 36.75 11.69 -12.00
CA ALA A 26 35.90 11.25 -10.91
C ALA A 26 34.46 11.48 -11.36
N SER A 27 33.78 10.39 -11.80
CA SER A 27 32.33 10.38 -11.94
C SER A 27 31.74 10.70 -10.58
N ALA A 28 31.37 11.95 -10.36
CA ALA A 28 30.51 12.30 -9.25
C ALA A 28 29.21 11.52 -9.44
N ILE A 29 29.06 10.44 -8.67
CA ILE A 29 27.79 9.77 -8.51
C ILE A 29 26.87 10.83 -7.92
N ALA A 30 25.97 11.38 -8.74
CA ALA A 30 24.91 12.24 -8.27
C ALA A 30 24.15 11.42 -7.22
N GLN A 31 24.32 11.75 -5.97
CA GLN A 31 23.50 11.23 -4.88
C GLN A 31 22.09 11.72 -5.17
N GLY A 32 21.27 10.84 -5.74
CA GLY A 32 19.86 11.12 -5.93
C GLY A 32 19.27 11.58 -4.61
N THR A 33 18.63 12.73 -4.62
CA THR A 33 17.85 13.20 -3.48
C THR A 33 16.98 12.04 -3.02
N PRO A 34 16.99 11.63 -1.74
CA PRO A 34 16.14 10.54 -1.27
C PRO A 34 14.70 10.88 -1.67
N ALA A 35 14.05 9.96 -2.37
CA ALA A 35 12.67 10.14 -2.78
C ALA A 35 11.85 10.42 -1.51
N GLN A 36 11.31 11.63 -1.41
CA GLN A 36 10.48 12.03 -0.30
C GLN A 36 9.29 11.09 -0.24
N ALA A 37 9.08 10.43 0.90
CA ALA A 37 7.92 9.56 1.07
C ALA A 37 6.65 10.35 0.67
N PRO A 38 5.74 9.75 -0.11
CA PRO A 38 4.55 10.46 -0.56
C PRO A 38 3.78 11.00 0.65
N ALA A 39 3.52 12.31 0.62
CA ALA A 39 2.77 12.98 1.69
C ALA A 39 1.41 12.30 1.85
N GLN A 40 1.02 12.04 3.11
CA GLN A 40 -0.30 11.50 3.38
C GLN A 40 -1.37 12.51 2.96
N LEU A 41 -2.44 12.02 2.33
CA LEU A 41 -3.60 12.85 2.04
C LEU A 41 -4.22 13.37 3.34
N PRO A 42 -4.72 14.60 3.38
CA PRO A 42 -5.36 15.16 4.57
C PRO A 42 -6.60 14.35 4.94
N THR A 43 -6.89 14.26 6.24
CA THR A 43 -8.13 13.69 6.74
C THR A 43 -9.30 14.64 6.46
N VAL A 44 -10.44 14.07 6.09
CA VAL A 44 -11.71 14.82 5.96
C VAL A 44 -12.66 14.42 7.08
N ASP A 45 -13.42 15.39 7.57
CA ASP A 45 -14.48 15.15 8.54
C ASP A 45 -15.68 14.50 7.85
N LEU A 46 -16.21 13.47 8.48
CA LEU A 46 -17.40 12.75 7.99
C LEU A 46 -18.68 13.27 8.65
N PRO A 47 -19.81 13.28 7.94
CA PRO A 47 -21.11 13.37 8.59
C PRO A 47 -21.24 12.28 9.66
N ARG A 48 -21.93 12.61 10.76
CA ARG A 48 -22.07 11.74 11.94
C ARG A 48 -22.50 10.31 11.60
N GLU A 49 -23.40 10.16 10.65
CA GLU A 49 -23.91 8.84 10.23
C GLU A 49 -22.86 7.98 9.49
N LEU A 50 -21.90 8.60 8.80
CA LEU A 50 -20.79 7.91 8.16
C LEU A 50 -19.65 7.66 9.15
N ASP A 51 -19.33 8.63 10.00
CA ASP A 51 -18.31 8.46 11.04
C ASP A 51 -18.67 7.30 11.98
N ARG A 52 -19.96 7.15 12.31
CA ARG A 52 -20.46 6.00 13.07
C ARG A 52 -19.99 4.67 12.48
N VAL A 53 -20.04 4.50 11.14
CA VAL A 53 -19.63 3.24 10.50
C VAL A 53 -18.16 2.94 10.79
N LEU A 54 -17.27 3.95 10.72
CA LEU A 54 -15.85 3.78 11.01
C LEU A 54 -15.61 3.49 12.50
N ARG A 55 -16.26 4.24 13.41
CA ARG A 55 -16.06 4.07 14.86
C ARG A 55 -16.59 2.74 15.37
N GLU A 56 -17.76 2.29 14.87
CA GLU A 56 -18.28 0.95 15.21
C GLU A 56 -17.38 -0.15 14.64
N TYR A 57 -16.86 0.01 13.43
CA TYR A 57 -15.91 -0.93 12.85
C TYR A 57 -14.65 -1.08 13.73
N GLU A 58 -14.02 0.04 14.12
CA GLU A 58 -12.85 0.04 15.02
C GLU A 58 -13.16 -0.64 16.36
N THR A 59 -14.30 -0.31 16.95
CA THR A 59 -14.72 -0.85 18.25
C THR A 59 -14.88 -2.37 18.20
N HIS A 60 -15.63 -2.85 17.21
CA HIS A 60 -15.89 -4.29 17.06
C HIS A 60 -14.64 -5.06 16.60
N TRP A 61 -13.79 -4.42 15.79
CA TRP A 61 -12.49 -4.97 15.42
C TRP A 61 -11.59 -5.21 16.62
N LYS A 62 -11.44 -4.20 17.48
CA LYS A 62 -10.64 -4.27 18.71
C LYS A 62 -11.18 -5.34 19.68
N ALA A 63 -12.49 -5.44 19.78
CA ALA A 63 -13.17 -6.44 20.60
C ALA A 63 -13.10 -7.86 20.02
N ARG A 64 -12.64 -8.05 18.78
CA ARG A 64 -12.69 -9.33 18.05
C ARG A 64 -14.11 -9.86 17.89
N ASP A 65 -15.09 -8.96 17.85
CA ASP A 65 -16.48 -9.31 17.70
C ASP A 65 -16.87 -9.45 16.24
N GLY A 66 -16.63 -10.63 15.67
CA GLY A 66 -16.96 -10.92 14.27
C GLY A 66 -18.47 -10.84 14.01
N ALA A 67 -19.33 -11.08 15.00
CA ALA A 67 -20.78 -10.98 14.86
C ALA A 67 -21.20 -9.51 14.70
N ALA A 68 -20.72 -8.63 15.58
CA ALA A 68 -20.99 -7.21 15.51
C ALA A 68 -20.36 -6.57 14.26
N LEU A 69 -19.13 -6.95 13.89
CA LEU A 69 -18.50 -6.52 12.63
C LEU A 69 -19.35 -6.90 11.41
N SER A 70 -19.78 -8.15 11.32
CA SER A 70 -20.60 -8.60 10.19
C SER A 70 -21.97 -7.91 10.13
N ALA A 71 -22.51 -7.47 11.27
CA ALA A 71 -23.75 -6.72 11.33
C ALA A 71 -23.66 -5.32 10.74
N LEU A 72 -22.46 -4.75 10.59
CA LEU A 72 -22.24 -3.50 9.88
C LEU A 72 -22.45 -3.65 8.37
N PHE A 73 -22.42 -4.86 7.84
CA PHE A 73 -22.57 -5.14 6.41
C PHE A 73 -24.03 -5.33 6.01
N THR A 74 -24.29 -5.15 4.71
CA THR A 74 -25.54 -5.62 4.09
C THR A 74 -25.54 -7.15 4.07
N ASP A 75 -26.73 -7.79 3.91
CA ASP A 75 -26.84 -9.25 3.92
C ASP A 75 -26.02 -9.91 2.79
N ASP A 76 -25.92 -9.23 1.66
CA ASP A 76 -25.17 -9.65 0.48
C ASP A 76 -23.77 -8.99 0.39
N GLY A 77 -23.33 -8.32 1.43
CA GLY A 77 -22.04 -7.62 1.49
C GLY A 77 -20.85 -8.53 1.27
N PHE A 78 -19.73 -7.94 0.91
CA PHE A 78 -18.51 -8.71 0.68
C PHE A 78 -17.23 -7.96 1.12
N ILE A 79 -16.16 -8.74 1.35
CA ILE A 79 -14.83 -8.24 1.69
C ILE A 79 -13.79 -8.85 0.74
N SER A 80 -12.72 -8.10 0.45
CA SER A 80 -11.59 -8.60 -0.32
C SER A 80 -10.44 -8.97 0.62
N ARG A 81 -10.31 -10.26 0.92
CA ARG A 81 -9.22 -10.82 1.71
C ARG A 81 -8.63 -12.05 1.03
N GLY A 82 -7.80 -11.80 0.00
CA GLY A 82 -7.36 -12.84 -0.91
C GLY A 82 -8.53 -13.26 -1.81
N PRO A 83 -9.23 -14.39 -1.56
CA PRO A 83 -10.49 -14.70 -2.25
C PRO A 83 -11.61 -13.75 -1.79
N TRP A 84 -12.59 -13.53 -2.66
CA TRP A 84 -13.81 -12.82 -2.31
C TRP A 84 -14.60 -13.60 -1.25
N ILE A 85 -14.96 -12.92 -0.16
CA ILE A 85 -15.82 -13.46 0.91
C ILE A 85 -17.12 -12.68 0.85
N ARG A 86 -18.26 -13.38 0.67
CA ARG A 86 -19.57 -12.78 0.48
C ARG A 86 -20.59 -13.30 1.49
N GLY A 87 -21.44 -12.39 1.97
CA GLY A 87 -22.53 -12.67 2.90
C GLY A 87 -22.10 -12.60 4.36
N ARG A 88 -23.03 -12.18 5.23
CA ARG A 88 -22.73 -11.90 6.64
C ARG A 88 -22.10 -13.07 7.39
N ASP A 89 -22.57 -14.29 7.15
CA ASP A 89 -22.07 -15.45 7.88
C ASP A 89 -20.61 -15.77 7.52
N ALA A 90 -20.26 -15.67 6.24
CA ALA A 90 -18.88 -15.85 5.81
C ALA A 90 -17.98 -14.70 6.32
N ILE A 91 -18.47 -13.46 6.29
CA ILE A 91 -17.78 -12.29 6.84
C ILE A 91 -17.57 -12.45 8.34
N ARG A 92 -18.59 -12.89 9.10
CA ARG A 92 -18.49 -13.17 10.53
C ARG A 92 -17.37 -14.18 10.80
N THR A 93 -17.36 -15.29 10.08
CA THR A 93 -16.32 -16.32 10.24
C THR A 93 -14.93 -15.75 9.98
N ALA A 94 -14.75 -15.00 8.90
CA ALA A 94 -13.47 -14.40 8.55
C ALA A 94 -12.98 -13.41 9.62
N TYR A 95 -13.84 -12.54 10.11
CA TYR A 95 -13.45 -11.55 11.13
C TYR A 95 -13.24 -12.16 12.51
N SER A 96 -14.02 -13.17 12.91
CA SER A 96 -13.76 -13.89 14.16
C SER A 96 -12.37 -14.52 14.20
N ALA A 97 -11.84 -14.93 13.06
CA ALA A 97 -10.50 -15.51 12.95
C ALA A 97 -9.37 -14.46 12.88
N SER A 98 -9.63 -13.26 12.36
CA SER A 98 -8.58 -12.33 11.92
C SER A 98 -8.67 -10.91 12.46
N SER A 99 -9.75 -10.53 13.15
CA SER A 99 -9.88 -9.22 13.79
C SER A 99 -9.05 -9.11 15.06
N GLY A 100 -8.86 -7.89 15.52
CA GLY A 100 -8.14 -7.58 16.76
C GLY A 100 -7.04 -6.53 16.56
N GLY A 101 -6.55 -6.03 17.68
CA GLY A 101 -5.59 -4.93 17.69
C GLY A 101 -6.25 -3.55 17.66
N ASP A 102 -5.44 -2.53 17.87
CA ASP A 102 -5.89 -1.13 17.95
C ASP A 102 -5.95 -0.51 16.54
N LEU A 103 -6.95 -0.94 15.76
CA LEU A 103 -7.21 -0.42 14.42
C LEU A 103 -7.73 1.01 14.52
N ARG A 104 -7.20 1.89 13.65
CA ARG A 104 -7.64 3.28 13.48
C ARG A 104 -7.92 3.55 12.02
N LEU A 105 -9.11 4.05 11.74
CA LEU A 105 -9.58 4.40 10.40
C LEU A 105 -9.70 5.92 10.29
N ARG A 106 -9.24 6.48 9.16
CA ARG A 106 -9.46 7.88 8.83
C ARG A 106 -9.97 8.01 7.40
N ALA A 107 -10.87 8.94 7.18
CA ALA A 107 -11.36 9.24 5.84
C ALA A 107 -10.46 10.25 5.14
N VAL A 108 -10.25 10.07 3.84
CA VAL A 108 -9.60 11.05 2.95
C VAL A 108 -10.58 11.55 1.87
N GLY A 109 -11.75 10.94 1.77
CA GLY A 109 -12.82 11.35 0.87
C GLY A 109 -14.06 10.49 1.07
N TYR A 110 -15.20 11.07 0.72
CA TYR A 110 -16.50 10.37 0.71
C TYR A 110 -17.46 11.05 -0.27
N ALA A 111 -18.48 10.31 -0.67
CA ALA A 111 -19.69 10.87 -1.27
C ALA A 111 -20.89 9.99 -0.93
N THR A 112 -22.07 10.60 -0.92
CA THR A 112 -23.35 9.91 -0.70
C THR A 112 -24.42 10.42 -1.64
N GLY A 113 -25.22 9.49 -2.16
CA GLY A 113 -26.56 9.74 -2.70
C GLY A 113 -27.62 9.31 -1.69
N ASP A 114 -28.83 9.10 -2.15
CA ASP A 114 -29.96 8.74 -1.28
C ASP A 114 -29.78 7.36 -0.63
N THR A 115 -29.33 6.38 -1.38
CA THR A 115 -29.25 4.97 -0.95
C THR A 115 -27.86 4.35 -1.10
N VAL A 116 -26.93 5.02 -1.78
CA VAL A 116 -25.57 4.54 -2.03
C VAL A 116 -24.55 5.60 -1.69
N GLY A 117 -23.34 5.18 -1.31
CA GLY A 117 -22.25 6.07 -1.00
C GLY A 117 -20.93 5.31 -0.89
N TYR A 118 -19.87 6.04 -0.59
CA TYR A 118 -18.56 5.44 -0.30
C TYR A 118 -17.79 6.30 0.70
N ILE A 119 -16.85 5.64 1.36
CA ILE A 119 -15.78 6.27 2.14
C ILE A 119 -14.45 5.71 1.62
N ILE A 120 -13.52 6.60 1.29
CA ILE A 120 -12.13 6.24 0.96
C ILE A 120 -11.27 6.68 2.13
N GLY A 121 -10.34 5.84 2.57
CA GLY A 121 -9.52 6.18 3.71
C GLY A 121 -8.20 5.44 3.82
N GLY A 122 -7.51 5.75 4.89
CA GLY A 122 -6.33 5.03 5.36
C GLY A 122 -6.62 4.34 6.69
N PHE A 123 -5.91 3.25 6.93
CA PHE A 123 -5.93 2.57 8.23
C PHE A 123 -4.53 2.42 8.79
N ARG A 124 -4.43 2.37 10.11
CA ARG A 124 -3.20 2.11 10.86
C ARG A 124 -3.50 1.31 12.11
N TYR A 125 -2.46 0.77 12.72
CA TYR A 125 -2.56 0.09 14.00
C TYR A 125 -1.74 0.83 15.06
N GLY A 126 -2.33 0.98 16.25
CA GLY A 126 -1.71 1.66 17.38
C GLY A 126 -1.38 3.12 17.08
N GLU A 127 -0.24 3.58 17.61
CA GLU A 127 0.22 4.98 17.52
C GLU A 127 1.08 5.28 16.27
N SER A 128 1.03 4.40 15.24
CA SER A 128 1.76 4.68 14.00
C SER A 128 1.38 6.04 13.43
N PRO A 129 2.35 6.91 13.10
CA PRO A 129 2.07 8.21 12.50
C PRO A 129 1.60 8.10 11.04
N ASN A 130 1.86 6.96 10.41
CA ASN A 130 1.57 6.72 9.00
C ASN A 130 0.50 5.64 8.83
N ASP A 131 -0.26 5.75 7.73
CA ASP A 131 -1.16 4.68 7.33
C ASP A 131 -0.36 3.43 6.98
N GLY A 132 -0.82 2.27 7.48
CA GLY A 132 -0.34 0.95 7.12
C GLY A 132 -1.06 0.37 5.90
N GLY A 133 -2.13 1.03 5.46
CA GLY A 133 -2.90 0.63 4.30
C GLY A 133 -3.99 1.62 3.94
N LYS A 134 -4.75 1.26 2.93
CA LYS A 134 -5.85 2.05 2.36
C LYS A 134 -7.10 1.19 2.29
N PHE A 135 -8.26 1.83 2.36
CA PHE A 135 -9.54 1.13 2.19
C PHE A 135 -10.53 1.93 1.34
N ILE A 136 -11.48 1.21 0.78
CA ILE A 136 -12.70 1.76 0.21
C ILE A 136 -13.87 0.97 0.81
N LEU A 137 -14.76 1.67 1.52
CA LEU A 137 -16.05 1.13 1.91
C LEU A 137 -17.11 1.62 0.93
N ALA A 138 -17.67 0.72 0.13
CA ALA A 138 -18.91 1.00 -0.58
C ALA A 138 -20.08 0.84 0.41
N LEU A 139 -20.96 1.83 0.43
CA LEU A 139 -22.05 1.91 1.40
C LEU A 139 -23.40 1.81 0.72
N ARG A 140 -24.36 1.24 1.43
CA ARG A 140 -25.77 1.17 1.01
C ARG A 140 -26.68 1.33 2.22
N ARG A 141 -27.84 1.95 2.01
CA ARG A 141 -28.92 2.02 3.00
C ARG A 141 -30.29 1.86 2.34
N ALA A 142 -31.27 1.36 3.07
CA ALA A 142 -32.66 1.53 2.70
C ALA A 142 -33.08 3.02 2.88
N PRO A 143 -34.11 3.49 2.19
CA PRO A 143 -34.62 4.85 2.42
C PRO A 143 -34.89 5.11 3.92
N GLY A 144 -34.30 6.16 4.45
CA GLY A 144 -34.39 6.50 5.89
C GLY A 144 -33.64 5.56 6.84
N GLY A 145 -32.98 4.53 6.34
CA GLY A 145 -32.24 3.55 7.13
C GLY A 145 -30.80 3.95 7.43
N ALA A 146 -30.15 3.18 8.29
CA ALA A 146 -28.74 3.35 8.61
C ALA A 146 -27.83 2.87 7.45
N TRP A 147 -26.71 3.56 7.26
CA TRP A 147 -25.66 3.12 6.36
C TRP A 147 -25.06 1.79 6.78
N ARG A 148 -24.90 0.89 5.82
CA ARG A 148 -24.25 -0.41 5.96
C ARG A 148 -23.20 -0.57 4.89
N ILE A 149 -22.19 -1.39 5.16
CA ILE A 149 -21.10 -1.69 4.24
C ILE A 149 -21.59 -2.73 3.21
N ALA A 150 -21.63 -2.35 1.95
CA ALA A 150 -21.92 -3.27 0.84
C ALA A 150 -20.65 -3.97 0.36
N ALA A 151 -19.51 -3.27 0.41
CA ALA A 151 -18.21 -3.85 0.11
C ALA A 151 -17.12 -3.17 0.94
N ASP A 152 -16.15 -3.96 1.37
CA ASP A 152 -14.91 -3.50 2.00
C ASP A 152 -13.72 -4.04 1.20
N LEU A 153 -13.00 -3.11 0.59
CA LEU A 153 -11.78 -3.38 -0.16
C LEU A 153 -10.63 -2.69 0.55
N ASP A 154 -9.65 -3.46 0.96
CA ASP A 154 -8.44 -2.94 1.59
C ASP A 154 -7.17 -3.38 0.86
N ALA A 155 -6.12 -2.59 1.02
CA ALA A 155 -4.79 -2.89 0.55
C ALA A 155 -3.76 -2.38 1.55
N SER A 156 -2.94 -3.28 2.07
CA SER A 156 -1.78 -2.92 2.89
C SER A 156 -0.73 -2.20 2.03
N ILE A 157 -0.11 -1.18 2.61
CA ILE A 157 1.05 -0.52 2.00
C ILE A 157 2.25 -1.44 2.27
N ARG A 158 2.83 -1.99 1.22
CA ARG A 158 4.10 -2.72 1.34
C ARG A 158 5.20 -1.68 1.57
N GLN A 159 5.89 -1.83 2.66
CA GLN A 159 7.10 -1.09 2.98
C GLN A 159 8.31 -1.79 2.37
#